data_ada4758cc59cdae61742d1e083531d8d
#
_entry.id   ada4758cc59cdae61742d1e083531d8d
#
_cell.length_a   1.000
_cell.length_b   1.000
_cell.length_c   1.000
_cell.angle_alpha   90.00
_cell.angle_beta   90.00
_cell.angle_gamma   90.00
#
_symmetry.space_group_name_H-M   'P 1'
#
loop_
_entity.id
_entity.type
_entity.pdbx_description
1 polymer ?
#
loop_
_entity_poly.entity_id
_entity_poly.type
_entity_poly.pdbx_seq_one_letter_code
_entity_poly.pdbx_strand_id
1 'polypeptide(L)'
;RMAEAGGFPVTYAGVRALKGVGEYTAAAICSFAYDMPYAVVDGNVYRVLSRWLGIDTPIDSTEGKKLFVRIADELLDCECPGLYNQAIMDFGALQCTPVAPDCLFCPLSDSCVARLKGIASSLPVKQHKIKVANRYFNYIYVRMGAYTFIHKRSGNDIWKNLYEPPLVETDREWTEEELYASPQFRGMLSGGEEPIVRLVRKGVKHVLSHRVIYANFYEVILPENSASFAKYQRISVEDLHKFAVSRLVNQFFSLILEPNN
;
A
#
# COMPACT_ATOMS: atom_id res chain seq x y z
N ARG A 1 6.75 -16.30 18.91
CA ARG A 1 5.42 -17.00 19.05
C ARG A 1 5.27 -18.21 18.11
N MET A 2 5.77 -18.17 16.87
CA MET A 2 5.74 -19.37 15.99
C MET A 2 6.73 -20.45 16.42
N ALA A 3 7.93 -20.07 16.88
CA ALA A 3 8.91 -21.00 17.42
C ALA A 3 8.46 -21.69 18.73
N GLU A 4 7.64 -21.01 19.53
CA GLU A 4 7.04 -21.53 20.76
C GLU A 4 5.87 -22.51 20.49
N ALA A 5 5.25 -22.45 19.31
CA ALA A 5 4.09 -23.26 18.91
C ALA A 5 4.46 -24.53 18.12
N GLY A 6 5.75 -24.88 18.02
CA GLY A 6 6.19 -26.11 17.34
C GLY A 6 6.22 -26.05 15.81
N GLY A 7 6.18 -24.88 15.21
CA GLY A 7 6.30 -24.66 13.77
C GLY A 7 5.11 -23.93 13.14
N PHE A 8 5.14 -23.81 11.82
CA PHE A 8 4.05 -23.18 11.06
C PHE A 8 2.87 -24.15 10.90
N PRO A 9 1.61 -23.71 11.09
CA PRO A 9 0.45 -24.62 10.99
C PRO A 9 0.27 -25.11 9.55
N VAL A 10 -0.03 -26.42 9.45
CA VAL A 10 -0.20 -27.14 8.18
C VAL A 10 -1.66 -27.46 7.85
N THR A 11 -2.62 -26.76 8.45
CA THR A 11 -4.05 -26.89 8.15
C THR A 11 -4.63 -25.52 7.85
N TYR A 12 -5.67 -25.46 7.02
CA TYR A 12 -6.35 -24.19 6.71
C TYR A 12 -6.84 -23.45 7.97
N ALA A 13 -7.46 -24.18 8.89
CA ALA A 13 -7.95 -23.59 10.15
C ALA A 13 -6.79 -23.03 11.00
N GLY A 14 -5.67 -23.73 11.07
CA GLY A 14 -4.48 -23.28 11.79
C GLY A 14 -3.84 -22.06 11.15
N VAL A 15 -3.71 -22.03 9.82
CA VAL A 15 -3.19 -20.87 9.06
C VAL A 15 -4.12 -19.68 9.22
N ARG A 16 -5.44 -19.89 9.12
CA ARG A 16 -6.46 -18.85 9.24
C ARG A 16 -6.51 -18.22 10.64
N ALA A 17 -6.14 -18.97 11.69
CA ALA A 17 -6.08 -18.48 13.07
C ALA A 17 -4.88 -17.57 13.35
N LEU A 18 -3.90 -17.50 12.46
CA LEU A 18 -2.75 -16.61 12.61
C LEU A 18 -3.17 -15.14 12.55
N LYS A 19 -2.58 -14.33 13.40
CA LYS A 19 -2.88 -12.89 13.43
C LYS A 19 -2.52 -12.22 12.12
N GLY A 20 -3.50 -11.53 11.51
CA GLY A 20 -3.33 -10.83 10.23
C GLY A 20 -3.56 -11.70 8.99
N VAL A 21 -3.89 -12.97 9.16
CA VAL A 21 -4.22 -13.89 8.07
C VAL A 21 -5.73 -13.88 7.81
N GLY A 22 -6.14 -13.40 6.64
CA GLY A 22 -7.51 -13.44 6.13
C GLY A 22 -7.79 -14.73 5.33
N GLU A 23 -9.04 -14.91 4.87
CA GLU A 23 -9.45 -16.06 4.05
C GLU A 23 -8.59 -16.19 2.79
N TYR A 24 -8.43 -15.10 2.05
CA TYR A 24 -7.55 -15.05 0.88
C TYR A 24 -6.12 -15.50 1.20
N THR A 25 -5.51 -14.93 2.24
CA THR A 25 -4.12 -15.26 2.61
C THR A 25 -3.99 -16.71 3.07
N ALA A 26 -4.98 -17.22 3.80
CA ALA A 26 -5.00 -18.62 4.23
C ALA A 26 -5.11 -19.57 3.03
N ALA A 27 -6.03 -19.31 2.11
CA ALA A 27 -6.18 -20.09 0.87
C ALA A 27 -4.89 -20.08 0.03
N ALA A 28 -4.28 -18.90 -0.13
CA ALA A 28 -3.02 -18.75 -0.87
C ALA A 28 -1.88 -19.57 -0.22
N ILE A 29 -1.68 -19.45 1.09
CA ILE A 29 -0.65 -20.22 1.80
C ILE A 29 -0.92 -21.73 1.66
N CYS A 30 -2.18 -22.15 1.87
CA CYS A 30 -2.53 -23.57 1.83
C CYS A 30 -2.37 -24.16 0.42
N SER A 31 -2.76 -23.43 -0.63
CA SER A 31 -2.63 -23.94 -2.00
C SER A 31 -1.19 -23.87 -2.52
N PHE A 32 -0.45 -22.79 -2.28
CA PHE A 32 0.90 -22.64 -2.83
C PHE A 32 1.97 -23.44 -2.06
N ALA A 33 1.84 -23.56 -0.74
CA ALA A 33 2.86 -24.21 0.08
C ALA A 33 2.56 -25.66 0.40
N TYR A 34 1.29 -26.07 0.32
CA TYR A 34 0.84 -27.39 0.78
C TYR A 34 -0.04 -28.13 -0.24
N ASP A 35 -0.22 -27.58 -1.44
CA ASP A 35 -1.08 -28.12 -2.51
C ASP A 35 -2.48 -28.52 -2.03
N MET A 36 -3.02 -27.75 -1.06
CA MET A 36 -4.37 -27.95 -0.58
C MET A 36 -5.39 -27.33 -1.52
N PRO A 37 -6.54 -27.97 -1.77
CA PRO A 37 -7.55 -27.54 -2.74
C PRO A 37 -8.38 -26.37 -2.21
N TYR A 38 -7.78 -25.22 -2.08
CA TYR A 38 -8.45 -23.95 -1.73
C TYR A 38 -8.27 -22.95 -2.85
N ALA A 39 -9.39 -22.43 -3.38
CA ALA A 39 -9.36 -21.41 -4.41
C ALA A 39 -8.93 -20.05 -3.81
N VAL A 40 -8.12 -19.33 -4.56
CA VAL A 40 -7.66 -17.99 -4.20
C VAL A 40 -8.47 -16.97 -5.01
N VAL A 41 -9.20 -16.08 -4.33
CA VAL A 41 -10.04 -15.07 -4.98
C VAL A 41 -9.54 -13.67 -4.61
N ASP A 42 -8.70 -13.11 -5.47
CA ASP A 42 -8.20 -11.74 -5.38
C ASP A 42 -8.91 -10.80 -6.38
N GLY A 43 -8.47 -9.56 -6.46
CA GLY A 43 -9.01 -8.58 -7.41
C GLY A 43 -8.85 -8.98 -8.88
N ASN A 44 -7.83 -9.76 -9.23
CA ASN A 44 -7.62 -10.28 -10.57
C ASN A 44 -8.60 -11.40 -10.88
N VAL A 45 -8.75 -12.34 -9.96
CA VAL A 45 -9.70 -13.47 -10.08
C VAL A 45 -11.14 -12.99 -10.17
N TYR A 46 -11.56 -12.05 -9.30
CA TYR A 46 -12.88 -11.41 -9.41
C TYR A 46 -13.11 -10.83 -10.79
N ARG A 47 -12.13 -10.15 -11.38
CA ARG A 47 -12.25 -9.54 -12.69
C ARG A 47 -12.34 -10.58 -13.82
N VAL A 48 -11.50 -11.60 -13.77
CA VAL A 48 -11.50 -12.68 -14.76
C VAL A 48 -12.84 -13.40 -14.73
N LEU A 49 -13.27 -13.88 -13.58
CA LEU A 49 -14.52 -14.64 -13.45
C LEU A 49 -15.76 -13.80 -13.81
N SER A 50 -15.84 -12.55 -13.33
CA SER A 50 -16.97 -11.69 -13.69
C SER A 50 -17.05 -11.41 -15.20
N ARG A 51 -15.92 -11.22 -15.87
CA ARG A 51 -15.89 -11.00 -17.33
C ARG A 51 -16.14 -12.26 -18.11
N TRP A 52 -15.44 -13.35 -17.77
CA TRP A 52 -15.57 -14.61 -18.49
C TRP A 52 -17.00 -15.16 -18.42
N LEU A 53 -17.58 -15.21 -17.22
CA LEU A 53 -18.92 -15.76 -16.99
C LEU A 53 -20.05 -14.71 -17.11
N GLY A 54 -19.72 -13.43 -17.28
CA GLY A 54 -20.70 -12.34 -17.40
C GLY A 54 -21.45 -12.03 -16.11
N ILE A 55 -20.80 -12.19 -14.95
CA ILE A 55 -21.42 -12.00 -13.64
C ILE A 55 -21.39 -10.53 -13.27
N ASP A 56 -22.57 -9.95 -13.04
CA ASP A 56 -22.78 -8.55 -12.65
C ASP A 56 -23.07 -8.34 -11.15
N THR A 57 -23.12 -9.43 -10.37
CA THR A 57 -23.24 -9.35 -8.92
C THR A 57 -22.03 -8.58 -8.34
N PRO A 58 -22.25 -7.53 -7.51
CA PRO A 58 -21.16 -6.71 -7.01
C PRO A 58 -20.17 -7.52 -6.17
N ILE A 59 -18.89 -7.48 -6.53
CA ILE A 59 -17.81 -8.28 -5.91
C ILE A 59 -17.53 -7.90 -4.45
N ASP A 60 -17.93 -6.71 -4.01
CA ASP A 60 -17.77 -6.19 -2.66
C ASP A 60 -19.01 -6.40 -1.77
N SER A 61 -20.10 -6.93 -2.32
CA SER A 61 -21.27 -7.36 -1.55
C SER A 61 -21.00 -8.71 -0.83
N THR A 62 -21.79 -8.98 0.21
CA THR A 62 -21.71 -10.28 0.92
C THR A 62 -22.11 -11.44 0.01
N GLU A 63 -23.13 -11.23 -0.81
CA GLU A 63 -23.61 -12.22 -1.80
C GLU A 63 -22.55 -12.47 -2.88
N GLY A 64 -21.99 -11.40 -3.45
CA GLY A 64 -20.93 -11.50 -4.45
C GLY A 64 -19.72 -12.25 -3.94
N LYS A 65 -19.22 -11.94 -2.75
CA LYS A 65 -18.10 -12.68 -2.16
C LYS A 65 -18.37 -14.18 -2.07
N LYS A 66 -19.53 -14.57 -1.57
CA LYS A 66 -19.91 -15.99 -1.47
C LYS A 66 -20.05 -16.65 -2.87
N LEU A 67 -20.66 -15.95 -3.82
CA LEU A 67 -20.83 -16.44 -5.18
C LEU A 67 -19.50 -16.70 -5.86
N PHE A 68 -18.59 -15.73 -5.83
CA PHE A 68 -17.30 -15.86 -6.51
C PHE A 68 -16.38 -16.89 -5.86
N VAL A 69 -16.41 -17.04 -4.53
CA VAL A 69 -15.67 -18.11 -3.84
C VAL A 69 -16.19 -19.47 -4.30
N ARG A 70 -17.51 -19.69 -4.29
CA ARG A 70 -18.12 -20.95 -4.76
C ARG A 70 -17.71 -21.27 -6.19
N ILE A 71 -17.81 -20.30 -7.10
CA ILE A 71 -17.43 -20.49 -8.52
C ILE A 71 -15.94 -20.82 -8.64
N ALA A 72 -15.10 -20.13 -7.89
CA ALA A 72 -13.66 -20.37 -7.90
C ALA A 72 -13.32 -21.77 -7.38
N ASP A 73 -14.01 -22.25 -6.33
CA ASP A 73 -13.85 -23.61 -5.80
C ASP A 73 -14.34 -24.67 -6.81
N GLU A 74 -15.45 -24.40 -7.53
CA GLU A 74 -15.97 -25.30 -8.57
C GLU A 74 -15.05 -25.41 -9.80
N LEU A 75 -14.27 -24.38 -10.10
CA LEU A 75 -13.34 -24.33 -11.23
C LEU A 75 -11.92 -24.75 -10.87
N LEU A 76 -11.63 -24.91 -9.58
CA LEU A 76 -10.28 -25.21 -9.11
C LEU A 76 -9.81 -26.57 -9.62
N ASP A 77 -8.60 -26.60 -10.19
CA ASP A 77 -7.88 -27.85 -10.40
C ASP A 77 -7.36 -28.38 -9.06
N CYS A 78 -8.03 -29.41 -8.52
CA CYS A 78 -7.69 -30.01 -7.26
C CYS A 78 -6.42 -30.87 -7.29
N GLU A 79 -5.91 -31.24 -8.47
CA GLU A 79 -4.64 -31.97 -8.62
C GLU A 79 -3.43 -31.03 -8.53
N CYS A 80 -3.60 -29.79 -9.06
CA CYS A 80 -2.56 -28.78 -9.08
C CYS A 80 -3.07 -27.41 -8.61
N PRO A 81 -3.62 -27.29 -7.37
CA PRO A 81 -4.33 -26.09 -6.93
C PRO A 81 -3.44 -24.84 -6.86
N GLY A 82 -2.17 -25.00 -6.45
CA GLY A 82 -1.22 -23.89 -6.43
C GLY A 82 -0.94 -23.34 -7.82
N LEU A 83 -0.68 -24.19 -8.79
CA LEU A 83 -0.44 -23.80 -10.18
C LEU A 83 -1.68 -23.14 -10.80
N TYR A 84 -2.86 -23.71 -10.58
CA TYR A 84 -4.11 -23.15 -11.08
C TYR A 84 -4.36 -21.74 -10.52
N ASN A 85 -4.24 -21.58 -9.21
CA ASN A 85 -4.40 -20.27 -8.57
C ASN A 85 -3.42 -19.23 -9.10
N GLN A 86 -2.16 -19.60 -9.27
CA GLN A 86 -1.15 -18.71 -9.85
C GLN A 86 -1.52 -18.34 -11.30
N ALA A 87 -1.89 -19.32 -12.10
CA ALA A 87 -2.24 -19.11 -13.51
C ALA A 87 -3.42 -18.13 -13.68
N ILE A 88 -4.51 -18.28 -12.93
CA ILE A 88 -5.66 -17.39 -13.03
C ILE A 88 -5.35 -15.97 -12.51
N MET A 89 -4.52 -15.83 -11.50
CA MET A 89 -4.07 -14.54 -10.98
C MET A 89 -3.19 -13.81 -12.02
N ASP A 90 -2.23 -14.51 -12.61
CA ASP A 90 -1.34 -13.97 -13.65
C ASP A 90 -2.11 -13.66 -14.93
N PHE A 91 -3.04 -14.50 -15.31
CA PHE A 91 -3.97 -14.22 -16.44
C PHE A 91 -4.75 -12.92 -16.21
N GLY A 92 -5.24 -12.69 -14.98
CA GLY A 92 -5.88 -11.44 -14.62
C GLY A 92 -4.94 -10.25 -14.65
N ALA A 93 -3.68 -10.42 -14.24
CA ALA A 93 -2.71 -9.34 -14.19
C ALA A 93 -2.16 -8.95 -15.57
N LEU A 94 -1.94 -9.92 -16.46
CA LEU A 94 -1.22 -9.75 -17.72
C LEU A 94 -2.16 -9.67 -18.94
N GLN A 95 -3.19 -10.51 -19.00
CA GLN A 95 -4.09 -10.65 -20.14
C GLN A 95 -5.41 -9.91 -19.93
N CYS A 96 -6.16 -10.25 -18.87
CA CYS A 96 -7.44 -9.65 -18.55
C CYS A 96 -7.27 -8.40 -17.68
N THR A 97 -6.49 -7.42 -18.13
CA THR A 97 -6.14 -6.22 -17.39
C THR A 97 -7.34 -5.33 -17.04
N PRO A 98 -7.25 -4.48 -15.97
CA PRO A 98 -8.36 -3.59 -15.59
C PRO A 98 -8.78 -2.62 -16.68
N VAL A 99 -7.81 -2.04 -17.36
CA VAL A 99 -8.00 -1.06 -18.43
C VAL A 99 -7.44 -1.63 -19.71
N ALA A 100 -8.22 -1.60 -20.80
CA ALA A 100 -7.84 -2.08 -22.12
C ALA A 100 -7.28 -3.54 -22.13
N PRO A 101 -8.06 -4.55 -21.71
CA PRO A 101 -7.63 -5.93 -21.81
C PRO A 101 -7.45 -6.33 -23.28
N ASP A 102 -6.42 -7.12 -23.58
CA ASP A 102 -6.20 -7.64 -24.93
C ASP A 102 -7.13 -8.82 -25.23
N CYS A 103 -8.39 -8.52 -25.55
CA CYS A 103 -9.39 -9.52 -25.80
C CYS A 103 -9.21 -10.23 -27.14
N LEU A 104 -8.47 -9.66 -28.09
CA LEU A 104 -8.28 -10.24 -29.42
C LEU A 104 -7.41 -11.50 -29.36
N PHE A 105 -6.34 -11.46 -28.56
CA PHE A 105 -5.41 -12.58 -28.36
C PHE A 105 -5.68 -13.37 -27.07
N CYS A 106 -6.88 -13.19 -26.48
CA CYS A 106 -7.23 -13.88 -25.25
C CYS A 106 -7.66 -15.33 -25.52
N PRO A 107 -7.05 -16.34 -24.86
CA PRO A 107 -7.43 -17.74 -25.04
C PRO A 107 -8.88 -18.05 -24.64
N LEU A 108 -9.51 -17.22 -23.81
CA LEU A 108 -10.92 -17.34 -23.43
C LEU A 108 -11.86 -16.52 -24.32
N SER A 109 -11.34 -15.93 -25.42
CA SER A 109 -12.09 -14.98 -26.25
C SER A 109 -13.45 -15.53 -26.72
N ASP A 110 -13.50 -16.76 -27.18
CA ASP A 110 -14.68 -17.33 -27.81
C ASP A 110 -15.78 -17.73 -26.81
N SER A 111 -15.40 -17.95 -25.54
CA SER A 111 -16.32 -18.27 -24.45
C SER A 111 -16.60 -17.10 -23.52
N CYS A 112 -15.89 -15.98 -23.68
CA CYS A 112 -15.99 -14.84 -22.75
C CYS A 112 -17.25 -14.02 -22.98
N VAL A 113 -18.21 -14.10 -22.05
CA VAL A 113 -19.48 -13.38 -22.10
C VAL A 113 -19.29 -11.86 -22.19
N ALA A 114 -18.35 -11.31 -21.42
CA ALA A 114 -18.09 -9.87 -21.43
C ALA A 114 -17.55 -9.38 -22.78
N ARG A 115 -16.70 -10.17 -23.46
CA ARG A 115 -16.22 -9.86 -24.80
C ARG A 115 -17.37 -9.93 -25.82
N LEU A 116 -18.10 -11.04 -25.81
CA LEU A 116 -19.21 -11.27 -26.76
C LEU A 116 -20.29 -10.19 -26.65
N LYS A 117 -20.54 -9.69 -25.44
CA LYS A 117 -21.52 -8.62 -25.18
C LYS A 117 -20.95 -7.19 -25.22
N GLY A 118 -19.64 -7.01 -25.39
CA GLY A 118 -19.00 -5.69 -25.38
C GLY A 118 -19.02 -4.99 -24.02
N ILE A 119 -19.15 -5.73 -22.91
CA ILE A 119 -19.31 -5.17 -21.54
C ILE A 119 -18.07 -5.33 -20.65
N ALA A 120 -16.91 -5.64 -21.20
CA ALA A 120 -15.70 -5.89 -20.40
C ALA A 120 -15.29 -4.70 -19.51
N SER A 121 -15.53 -3.47 -19.95
CA SER A 121 -15.21 -2.26 -19.18
C SER A 121 -16.15 -2.02 -17.99
N SER A 122 -17.36 -2.59 -17.99
CA SER A 122 -18.33 -2.46 -16.90
C SER A 122 -18.16 -3.52 -15.81
N LEU A 123 -17.32 -4.54 -16.03
CA LEU A 123 -17.09 -5.65 -15.12
C LEU A 123 -15.64 -5.64 -14.56
N PRO A 124 -15.45 -5.98 -13.29
CA PRO A 124 -16.46 -6.38 -12.29
C PRO A 124 -17.27 -5.21 -11.75
N VAL A 125 -18.53 -5.46 -11.38
CA VAL A 125 -19.37 -4.47 -10.69
C VAL A 125 -18.92 -4.31 -9.24
N LYS A 126 -18.96 -3.07 -8.72
CA LYS A 126 -18.76 -2.74 -7.31
C LYS A 126 -19.94 -1.93 -6.79
N GLN A 127 -20.45 -2.32 -5.62
CA GLN A 127 -21.53 -1.63 -4.95
C GLN A 127 -21.08 -0.31 -4.37
N HIS A 128 -19.87 -0.29 -3.80
CA HIS A 128 -19.32 0.88 -3.15
C HIS A 128 -18.22 1.52 -4.02
N LYS A 129 -18.45 2.79 -4.40
CA LYS A 129 -17.38 3.61 -4.95
C LYS A 129 -16.46 4.04 -3.81
N ILE A 130 -15.20 3.65 -3.88
CA ILE A 130 -14.20 4.10 -2.93
C ILE A 130 -14.04 5.62 -3.05
N LYS A 131 -14.41 6.35 -2.00
CA LYS A 131 -14.07 7.76 -1.91
C LYS A 131 -12.57 7.88 -1.62
N VAL A 132 -11.83 8.34 -2.59
CA VAL A 132 -10.41 8.65 -2.43
C VAL A 132 -10.29 10.03 -1.80
N ALA A 133 -9.63 10.11 -0.64
CA ALA A 133 -9.35 11.37 0.03
C ALA A 133 -7.92 11.83 -0.30
N ASN A 134 -7.75 13.11 -0.61
CA ASN A 134 -6.43 13.71 -0.76
C ASN A 134 -5.88 14.07 0.62
N ARG A 135 -4.56 13.91 0.79
CA ARG A 135 -3.81 14.33 1.98
C ARG A 135 -2.56 15.06 1.52
N TYR A 136 -2.17 16.09 2.26
CA TYR A 136 -1.04 16.95 1.92
C TYR A 136 -0.01 16.88 3.03
N PHE A 137 1.14 16.32 2.73
CA PHE A 137 2.21 16.03 3.68
C PHE A 137 3.42 16.92 3.39
N ASN A 138 3.87 17.65 4.39
CA ASN A 138 5.09 18.41 4.33
C ASN A 138 6.10 17.75 5.28
N TYR A 139 6.94 16.87 4.72
CA TYR A 139 7.98 16.15 5.46
C TYR A 139 9.22 17.02 5.64
N ILE A 140 9.78 16.97 6.82
CA ILE A 140 10.90 17.80 7.23
C ILE A 140 12.06 16.89 7.64
N TYR A 141 13.08 16.80 6.78
CA TYR A 141 14.34 16.15 7.13
C TYR A 141 15.20 17.16 7.86
N VAL A 142 15.55 16.86 9.09
CA VAL A 142 16.43 17.74 9.91
C VAL A 142 17.85 17.26 9.81
N ARG A 143 18.74 18.14 9.36
CA ARG A 143 20.19 17.92 9.37
C ARG A 143 20.81 18.67 10.54
N MET A 144 21.35 17.94 11.50
CA MET A 144 22.02 18.49 12.69
C MET A 144 23.34 17.75 12.91
N GLY A 145 24.39 18.16 12.20
CA GLY A 145 25.66 17.43 12.12
C GLY A 145 25.44 16.02 11.56
N ALA A 146 25.85 14.99 12.31
CA ALA A 146 25.65 13.57 11.98
C ALA A 146 24.27 13.02 12.39
N TYR A 147 23.36 13.86 12.87
CA TYR A 147 22.08 13.43 13.43
C TYR A 147 20.90 13.94 12.62
N THR A 148 19.79 13.18 12.69
CA THR A 148 18.46 13.57 12.22
C THR A 148 17.40 13.19 13.24
N PHE A 149 16.13 13.51 12.93
CA PHE A 149 15.00 13.28 13.81
C PHE A 149 13.92 12.47 13.11
N ILE A 150 13.37 11.50 13.84
CA ILE A 150 12.26 10.67 13.38
C ILE A 150 11.23 10.50 14.50
N HIS A 151 10.05 10.05 14.14
CA HIS A 151 9.07 9.56 15.11
C HIS A 151 8.32 8.36 14.57
N LYS A 152 7.75 7.57 15.48
CA LYS A 152 6.93 6.42 15.14
C LYS A 152 5.46 6.82 15.03
N ARG A 153 4.83 6.50 13.93
CA ARG A 153 3.37 6.69 13.77
C ARG A 153 2.63 5.76 14.71
N SER A 154 1.89 6.33 15.67
CA SER A 154 1.16 5.57 16.71
C SER A 154 -0.36 5.58 16.50
N GLY A 155 -0.90 6.50 15.71
CA GLY A 155 -2.32 6.65 15.46
C GLY A 155 -2.94 5.47 14.70
N ASN A 156 -4.29 5.38 14.71
CA ASN A 156 -5.00 4.42 13.88
C ASN A 156 -5.17 4.96 12.45
N ASP A 157 -4.07 5.12 11.74
CA ASP A 157 -3.97 5.72 10.42
C ASP A 157 -3.04 4.86 9.53
N ILE A 158 -2.87 5.31 8.26
CA ILE A 158 -1.92 4.69 7.33
C ILE A 158 -0.53 4.61 7.95
N TRP A 159 0.21 3.55 7.59
CA TRP A 159 1.60 3.34 8.00
C TRP A 159 1.82 3.28 9.51
N LYS A 160 0.80 2.87 10.27
CA LYS A 160 0.90 2.64 11.71
C LYS A 160 2.12 1.77 12.04
N ASN A 161 2.87 2.16 13.06
CA ASN A 161 4.12 1.55 13.52
C ASN A 161 5.35 1.74 12.61
N LEU A 162 5.23 2.37 11.45
CA LEU A 162 6.37 2.83 10.68
C LEU A 162 6.92 4.14 11.24
N TYR A 163 8.20 4.39 10.95
CA TYR A 163 8.87 5.63 11.31
C TYR A 163 8.82 6.62 10.14
N GLU A 164 8.86 7.90 10.47
CA GLU A 164 8.91 8.99 9.50
C GLU A 164 9.65 10.20 10.10
N PRO A 165 10.18 11.10 9.26
CA PRO A 165 10.68 12.39 9.72
C PRO A 165 9.54 13.26 10.26
N PRO A 166 9.83 14.37 10.97
CA PRO A 166 8.83 15.38 11.32
C PRO A 166 7.91 15.72 10.15
N LEU A 167 6.61 15.80 10.43
CA LEU A 167 5.57 15.99 9.43
C LEU A 167 4.63 17.13 9.85
N VAL A 168 4.35 18.02 8.91
CA VAL A 168 3.20 18.93 8.97
C VAL A 168 2.18 18.47 7.95
N GLU A 169 1.06 17.92 8.40
CA GLU A 169 -0.07 17.58 7.55
C GLU A 169 -1.02 18.76 7.44
N THR A 170 -1.48 19.04 6.20
CA THR A 170 -2.33 20.19 5.90
C THR A 170 -3.60 19.75 5.17
N ASP A 171 -4.59 20.62 5.13
CA ASP A 171 -5.89 20.40 4.49
C ASP A 171 -5.84 20.59 2.95
N ARG A 172 -4.85 21.33 2.49
CA ARG A 172 -4.58 21.63 1.07
C ARG A 172 -3.07 21.75 0.84
N GLU A 173 -2.69 21.95 -0.40
CA GLU A 173 -1.32 22.32 -0.71
C GLU A 173 -1.03 23.73 -0.16
N TRP A 174 0.03 23.85 0.62
CA TRP A 174 0.51 25.11 1.16
C TRP A 174 1.74 25.60 0.39
N THR A 175 1.91 26.93 0.39
CA THR A 175 3.17 27.56 -0.05
C THR A 175 4.25 27.38 1.01
N GLU A 176 5.49 27.68 0.66
CA GLU A 176 6.60 27.64 1.63
C GLU A 176 6.39 28.68 2.75
N GLU A 177 5.91 29.86 2.40
CA GLU A 177 5.63 30.93 3.36
C GLU A 177 4.53 30.51 4.35
N GLU A 178 3.46 29.87 3.87
CA GLU A 178 2.39 29.34 4.71
C GLU A 178 2.93 28.28 5.68
N LEU A 179 3.77 27.37 5.20
CA LEU A 179 4.39 26.34 6.04
C LEU A 179 5.27 26.96 7.12
N TYR A 180 6.17 27.88 6.74
CA TYR A 180 7.12 28.49 7.67
C TYR A 180 6.41 29.41 8.70
N ALA A 181 5.30 30.03 8.31
CA ALA A 181 4.49 30.82 9.22
C ALA A 181 3.60 29.98 10.17
N SER A 182 3.44 28.69 9.89
CA SER A 182 2.49 27.85 10.61
C SER A 182 2.92 27.62 12.08
N PRO A 183 1.94 27.59 13.00
CA PRO A 183 2.22 27.23 14.40
C PRO A 183 2.83 25.83 14.55
N GLN A 184 2.45 24.90 13.66
CA GLN A 184 2.98 23.53 13.67
C GLN A 184 4.46 23.51 13.38
N PHE A 185 4.92 24.19 12.31
CA PHE A 185 6.34 24.27 11.96
C PHE A 185 7.13 25.05 13.02
N ARG A 186 6.66 26.24 13.40
CA ARG A 186 7.30 27.06 14.41
C ARG A 186 7.39 26.38 15.77
N GLY A 187 6.39 25.59 16.14
CA GLY A 187 6.39 24.81 17.38
C GLY A 187 7.39 23.63 17.42
N MET A 188 8.05 23.32 16.30
CA MET A 188 9.16 22.36 16.23
C MET A 188 10.52 23.01 16.51
N LEU A 189 10.59 24.32 16.34
CA LEU A 189 11.82 25.12 16.54
C LEU A 189 11.90 25.65 17.98
N SER A 190 13.11 25.78 18.49
CA SER A 190 13.37 26.53 19.72
C SER A 190 13.28 28.03 19.45
N GLY A 191 12.76 28.78 20.42
CA GLY A 191 12.60 30.23 20.27
C GLY A 191 13.92 30.93 19.95
N GLY A 192 13.93 31.74 18.88
CA GLY A 192 15.10 32.54 18.45
C GLY A 192 16.05 31.83 17.48
N GLU A 193 15.84 30.56 17.13
CA GLU A 193 16.60 29.91 16.07
C GLU A 193 16.00 30.19 14.69
N GLU A 194 16.85 30.61 13.76
CA GLU A 194 16.51 30.77 12.34
C GLU A 194 17.21 29.65 11.55
N PRO A 195 16.48 28.54 11.24
CA PRO A 195 17.06 27.43 10.49
C PRO A 195 17.21 27.81 9.01
N ILE A 196 18.19 27.21 8.35
CA ILE A 196 18.20 27.20 6.90
C ILE A 196 17.21 26.15 6.43
N VAL A 197 16.17 26.55 5.69
CA VAL A 197 15.15 25.66 5.15
C VAL A 197 15.29 25.60 3.63
N ARG A 198 15.29 24.40 3.09
CA ARG A 198 15.39 24.15 1.66
C ARG A 198 14.28 23.21 1.19
N LEU A 199 13.54 23.60 0.16
CA LEU A 199 12.64 22.69 -0.53
C LEU A 199 13.48 21.70 -1.38
N VAL A 200 13.40 20.42 -1.07
CA VAL A 200 14.10 19.34 -1.79
C VAL A 200 13.29 18.88 -2.99
N ARG A 201 11.99 18.65 -2.77
CA ARG A 201 11.07 18.26 -3.84
C ARG A 201 9.63 18.64 -3.51
N LYS A 202 8.89 19.10 -4.52
CA LYS A 202 7.49 19.52 -4.40
C LYS A 202 6.56 18.54 -5.12
N GLY A 203 5.36 18.36 -4.57
CA GLY A 203 4.23 17.71 -5.24
C GLY A 203 4.42 16.23 -5.58
N VAL A 204 5.17 15.48 -4.78
CA VAL A 204 5.33 14.03 -4.98
C VAL A 204 4.01 13.34 -4.72
N LYS A 205 3.42 12.77 -5.78
CA LYS A 205 2.15 12.05 -5.69
C LYS A 205 2.38 10.59 -5.32
N HIS A 206 1.73 10.13 -4.25
CA HIS A 206 1.74 8.74 -3.82
C HIS A 206 0.31 8.23 -3.66
N VAL A 207 -0.03 7.18 -4.43
CA VAL A 207 -1.40 6.65 -4.50
C VAL A 207 -1.53 5.40 -3.63
N LEU A 208 -2.50 5.42 -2.73
CA LEU A 208 -2.94 4.27 -1.93
C LEU A 208 -4.40 3.92 -2.30
N SER A 209 -4.89 2.77 -1.86
CA SER A 209 -6.25 2.30 -2.21
C SER A 209 -7.36 3.31 -1.88
N HIS A 210 -7.23 4.05 -0.76
CA HIS A 210 -8.26 4.97 -0.26
C HIS A 210 -7.76 6.41 -0.09
N ARG A 211 -6.50 6.69 -0.44
CA ARG A 211 -5.84 7.99 -0.24
C ARG A 211 -4.95 8.32 -1.42
N VAL A 212 -4.89 9.58 -1.76
CA VAL A 212 -3.81 10.15 -2.57
C VAL A 212 -3.05 11.13 -1.70
N ILE A 213 -1.75 10.91 -1.58
CA ILE A 213 -0.87 11.77 -0.80
C ILE A 213 -0.10 12.67 -1.78
N TYR A 214 -0.14 13.96 -1.53
CA TYR A 214 0.71 14.94 -2.18
C TYR A 214 1.75 15.38 -1.16
N ALA A 215 3.00 15.02 -1.38
CA ALA A 215 4.08 15.26 -0.42
C ALA A 215 5.06 16.32 -0.95
N ASN A 216 5.38 17.27 -0.09
CA ASN A 216 6.52 18.16 -0.24
C ASN A 216 7.62 17.71 0.71
N PHE A 217 8.86 17.77 0.26
CA PHE A 217 10.04 17.34 1.01
C PHE A 217 10.93 18.55 1.28
N TYR A 218 11.16 18.83 2.55
CA TYR A 218 11.98 19.94 3.02
C TYR A 218 13.19 19.42 3.80
N GLU A 219 14.30 20.11 3.67
CA GLU A 219 15.47 19.94 4.55
C GLU A 219 15.60 21.15 5.43
N VAL A 220 15.78 20.93 6.72
CA VAL A 220 16.04 21.95 7.73
C VAL A 220 17.42 21.70 8.31
N ILE A 221 18.32 22.69 8.18
CA ILE A 221 19.68 22.62 8.68
C ILE A 221 19.76 23.43 9.96
N LEU A 222 20.23 22.78 11.03
CA LEU A 222 20.38 23.36 12.37
C LEU A 222 21.78 23.19 12.92
N PRO A 223 22.22 24.09 13.82
CA PRO A 223 23.45 23.90 14.60
C PRO A 223 23.36 22.63 15.46
N GLU A 224 24.52 22.00 15.74
CA GLU A 224 24.57 20.73 16.51
C GLU A 224 24.06 20.85 17.95
N ASN A 225 24.09 22.03 18.52
CA ASN A 225 23.61 22.34 19.86
C ASN A 225 22.17 22.85 19.92
N SER A 226 21.43 22.80 18.80
CA SER A 226 20.03 23.22 18.75
C SER A 226 19.17 22.37 19.67
N ALA A 227 18.23 23.01 20.38
CA ALA A 227 17.20 22.37 21.18
C ALA A 227 15.91 22.15 20.39
N SER A 228 15.87 22.55 19.10
CA SER A 228 14.74 22.34 18.19
C SER A 228 14.48 20.86 17.99
N PHE A 229 13.24 20.51 17.64
CA PHE A 229 12.79 19.13 17.41
C PHE A 229 12.88 18.18 18.62
N ALA A 230 12.99 18.68 19.85
CA ALA A 230 13.13 17.87 21.07
C ALA A 230 12.00 16.84 21.30
N LYS A 231 10.83 16.99 20.64
CA LYS A 231 9.72 16.04 20.69
C LYS A 231 9.96 14.77 19.88
N TYR A 232 10.95 14.79 18.99
CA TYR A 232 11.26 13.70 18.07
C TYR A 232 12.44 12.89 18.58
N GLN A 233 12.54 11.66 18.13
CA GLN A 233 13.67 10.80 18.45
C GLN A 233 14.89 11.23 17.63
N ARG A 234 15.95 11.69 18.27
CA ARG A 234 17.24 11.97 17.65
C ARG A 234 17.96 10.66 17.37
N ILE A 235 18.42 10.47 16.14
CA ILE A 235 19.17 9.30 15.70
C ILE A 235 20.37 9.70 14.85
N SER A 236 21.40 8.86 14.77
CA SER A 236 22.45 9.01 13.77
C SER A 236 21.89 8.80 12.37
N VAL A 237 22.34 9.57 11.39
CA VAL A 237 22.00 9.38 9.98
C VAL A 237 22.37 7.98 9.50
N GLU A 238 23.49 7.44 9.97
CA GLU A 238 23.95 6.07 9.67
C GLU A 238 22.96 5.01 10.14
N ASP A 239 22.19 5.28 11.19
CA ASP A 239 21.22 4.33 11.77
C ASP A 239 19.85 4.37 11.11
N LEU A 240 19.59 5.28 10.16
CA LEU A 240 18.29 5.39 9.49
C LEU A 240 17.81 4.06 8.88
N HIS A 241 18.74 3.26 8.35
CA HIS A 241 18.43 1.96 7.74
C HIS A 241 17.85 0.91 8.73
N LYS A 242 18.02 1.13 10.04
CA LYS A 242 17.48 0.25 11.10
C LYS A 242 15.99 0.49 11.37
N PHE A 243 15.41 1.56 10.82
CA PHE A 243 14.04 1.95 11.06
C PHE A 243 13.15 1.61 9.87
N ALA A 244 12.04 0.91 10.11
CA ALA A 244 11.06 0.59 9.07
C ALA A 244 10.27 1.86 8.71
N VAL A 245 10.36 2.29 7.45
CA VAL A 245 9.71 3.49 6.91
C VAL A 245 8.76 3.13 5.77
N SER A 246 7.85 4.04 5.41
CA SER A 246 7.03 3.87 4.21
C SER A 246 7.87 4.06 2.93
N ARG A 247 7.40 3.51 1.80
CA ARG A 247 8.05 3.71 0.50
C ARG A 247 8.24 5.20 0.15
N LEU A 248 7.26 6.04 0.50
CA LEU A 248 7.32 7.48 0.26
C LEU A 248 8.45 8.14 1.06
N VAL A 249 8.60 7.77 2.35
CA VAL A 249 9.68 8.28 3.21
C VAL A 249 11.05 7.74 2.77
N ASN A 250 11.11 6.47 2.36
CA ASN A 250 12.35 5.90 1.83
C ASN A 250 12.82 6.65 0.58
N GLN A 251 11.90 6.94 -0.34
CA GLN A 251 12.18 7.76 -1.52
C GLN A 251 12.70 9.16 -1.15
N PHE A 252 12.17 9.77 -0.09
CA PHE A 252 12.65 11.05 0.43
C PHE A 252 14.09 10.94 0.97
N PHE A 253 14.38 9.92 1.76
CA PHE A 253 15.74 9.71 2.29
C PHE A 253 16.76 9.49 1.16
N SER A 254 16.44 8.71 0.14
CA SER A 254 17.32 8.53 -1.02
C SER A 254 17.63 9.87 -1.71
N LEU A 255 16.66 10.77 -1.86
CA LEU A 255 16.88 12.09 -2.48
C LEU A 255 17.84 12.99 -1.68
N ILE A 256 17.91 12.81 -0.36
CA ILE A 256 18.75 13.65 0.53
C ILE A 256 20.13 13.03 0.76
N LEU A 257 20.18 11.71 0.90
CA LEU A 257 21.42 11.00 1.26
C LEU A 257 22.26 10.62 0.04
N GLU A 258 21.61 10.46 -1.12
CA GLU A 258 22.24 10.07 -2.39
C GLU A 258 21.90 11.08 -3.51
N PRO A 259 22.27 12.36 -3.37
CA PRO A 259 21.82 13.41 -4.31
C PRO A 259 22.36 13.30 -5.73
N ASN A 260 23.24 12.34 -6.04
CA ASN A 260 23.95 12.20 -7.33
C ASN A 260 23.67 10.89 -8.08
N ASN A 261 22.56 10.18 -7.81
CA ASN A 261 22.11 9.05 -8.64
C ASN A 261 20.92 9.38 -9.52
#